data_fad63e768fb26126534f836245257b36
#
_entry.id   fad63e768fb26126534f836245257b36
#
_cell.length_a   1.000
_cell.length_b   1.000
_cell.length_c   1.000
_cell.angle_alpha   90.00
_cell.angle_beta   90.00
_cell.angle_gamma   90.00
#
_symmetry.space_group_name_H-M   'P 1'
#
loop_
_entity.id
_entity.type
_entity.pdbx_description
1 polymer ?
#
loop_
_entity_poly.entity_id
_entity_poly.type
_entity_poly.pdbx_seq_one_letter_code
_entity_poly.pdbx_strand_id
1 'polypeptide(L)'
;HLTDYAIRYFEQILKNHGKGKERKTEISQFDIIKARRVAAANVKLYINRKDGFIGTNLRKDEFVCDCSDLDNVIAFRRDGKFMVTAVADKTFIGKDIIHAAVWKKSDEHMVYNAIYKDGDTGVSYAKRFSAKSLIRDREYDITRGNKKSSVLYFTANPNSEAEIVTVHLHNSVKARIKDLDFDFGQLGIKGKAVKGNIV
;
A
#
# COMPACT_ATOMS: atom_id res chain seq x y z
N HIS A 1 -15.23 -37.42 29.40
CA HIS A 1 -16.35 -38.33 29.72
C HIS A 1 -17.73 -37.75 29.37
N LEU A 2 -18.05 -36.51 29.72
CA LEU A 2 -19.36 -35.91 29.39
C LEU A 2 -19.49 -35.62 27.89
N THR A 3 -18.41 -35.15 27.28
CA THR A 3 -18.31 -34.88 25.85
C THR A 3 -18.46 -36.15 25.03
N ASP A 4 -17.80 -37.23 25.44
CA ASP A 4 -17.85 -38.52 24.76
C ASP A 4 -19.26 -39.13 24.85
N TYR A 5 -19.93 -38.96 25.99
CA TYR A 5 -21.31 -39.37 26.15
C TYR A 5 -22.25 -38.59 25.21
N ALA A 6 -22.10 -37.28 25.16
CA ALA A 6 -22.90 -36.42 24.29
C ALA A 6 -22.72 -36.79 22.81
N ILE A 7 -21.49 -37.06 22.37
CA ILE A 7 -21.20 -37.45 20.98
C ILE A 7 -21.93 -38.74 20.65
N ARG A 8 -21.77 -39.80 21.48
CA ARG A 8 -22.44 -41.08 21.27
C ARG A 8 -23.96 -40.96 21.26
N TYR A 9 -24.51 -40.14 22.14
CA TYR A 9 -25.95 -39.92 22.22
C TYR A 9 -26.48 -39.28 20.92
N PHE A 10 -25.81 -38.25 20.40
CA PHE A 10 -26.22 -37.59 19.15
C PHE A 10 -25.98 -38.51 17.93
N GLU A 11 -24.94 -39.31 17.90
CA GLU A 11 -24.73 -40.33 16.86
C GLU A 11 -25.86 -41.36 16.82
N GLN A 12 -26.34 -41.81 17.99
CA GLN A 12 -27.47 -42.69 18.09
C GLN A 12 -28.78 -42.08 17.61
N ILE A 13 -29.03 -40.83 17.93
CA ILE A 13 -30.16 -40.08 17.40
C ILE A 13 -30.09 -39.94 15.89
N LEU A 14 -28.91 -39.62 15.36
CA LEU A 14 -28.68 -39.49 13.92
C LEU A 14 -28.94 -40.81 13.21
N LYS A 15 -28.45 -41.92 13.75
CA LYS A 15 -28.67 -43.28 13.21
C LYS A 15 -30.14 -43.65 13.19
N ASN A 16 -30.89 -43.37 14.25
CA ASN A 16 -32.26 -43.78 14.39
C ASN A 16 -33.27 -42.86 13.67
N HIS A 17 -33.00 -41.58 13.57
CA HIS A 17 -33.94 -40.57 13.12
C HIS A 17 -33.42 -39.65 11.99
N GLY A 18 -32.15 -39.81 11.57
CA GLY A 18 -31.49 -38.90 10.58
C GLY A 18 -31.84 -39.22 9.12
N LYS A 19 -32.38 -40.42 8.81
CA LYS A 19 -32.71 -40.79 7.44
C LYS A 19 -33.77 -39.86 6.82
N GLY A 20 -33.42 -39.22 5.71
CA GLY A 20 -34.29 -38.26 5.02
C GLY A 20 -34.36 -36.85 5.70
N LYS A 21 -33.54 -36.63 6.72
CA LYS A 21 -33.42 -35.32 7.43
C LYS A 21 -32.03 -34.74 7.28
N GLU A 22 -31.48 -34.86 6.08
CA GLU A 22 -30.18 -34.30 5.75
C GLU A 22 -30.21 -32.78 5.88
N ARG A 23 -29.09 -32.22 6.33
CA ARG A 23 -28.96 -30.77 6.53
C ARG A 23 -29.01 -30.07 5.21
N LYS A 24 -30.01 -29.21 5.01
CA LYS A 24 -30.18 -28.37 3.79
C LYS A 24 -29.47 -27.02 3.88
N THR A 25 -28.93 -26.67 5.06
CA THR A 25 -28.26 -25.39 5.29
C THR A 25 -26.82 -25.62 5.73
N GLU A 26 -25.92 -24.80 5.21
CA GLU A 26 -24.53 -24.75 5.64
C GLU A 26 -24.36 -23.63 6.66
N ILE A 27 -23.70 -23.92 7.79
CA ILE A 27 -23.33 -22.88 8.75
C ILE A 27 -21.98 -22.34 8.29
N SER A 28 -21.99 -21.15 7.72
CA SER A 28 -20.75 -20.41 7.44
C SER A 28 -20.62 -19.23 8.40
N GLN A 29 -19.41 -19.00 8.90
CA GLN A 29 -19.12 -17.75 9.61
C GLN A 29 -18.97 -16.63 8.59
N PHE A 30 -19.62 -15.49 8.88
CA PHE A 30 -19.38 -14.29 8.11
C PHE A 30 -17.94 -13.84 8.31
N ASP A 31 -17.14 -13.92 7.26
CA ASP A 31 -15.80 -13.41 7.28
C ASP A 31 -15.86 -11.88 7.26
N ILE A 32 -15.34 -11.23 8.30
CA ILE A 32 -15.26 -9.77 8.42
C ILE A 32 -14.57 -9.15 7.20
N ILE A 33 -13.68 -9.91 6.56
CA ILE A 33 -12.99 -9.52 5.33
C ILE A 33 -13.97 -9.43 4.13
N LYS A 34 -15.00 -10.28 4.09
CA LYS A 34 -16.01 -10.24 3.00
C LYS A 34 -16.94 -9.02 3.12
N ALA A 35 -17.27 -8.57 4.32
CA ALA A 35 -18.07 -7.36 4.51
C ALA A 35 -17.37 -6.10 3.96
N ARG A 36 -16.06 -5.97 4.10
CA ARG A 36 -15.26 -4.89 3.48
C ARG A 36 -15.07 -5.06 1.97
N ARG A 37 -15.09 -6.30 1.45
CA ARG A 37 -15.04 -6.56 0.00
C ARG A 37 -16.35 -6.26 -0.71
N VAL A 38 -17.47 -6.28 0.01
CA VAL A 38 -18.82 -5.96 -0.48
C VAL A 38 -19.15 -4.48 -0.31
N ALA A 39 -18.31 -3.69 0.40
CA ALA A 39 -18.41 -2.24 0.36
C ALA A 39 -18.13 -1.80 -1.07
N ALA A 40 -19.19 -1.60 -1.85
CA ALA A 40 -19.11 -1.17 -3.22
C ALA A 40 -18.30 0.12 -3.30
N ALA A 41 -17.48 0.27 -4.33
CA ALA A 41 -16.84 1.53 -4.65
C ALA A 41 -17.94 2.57 -4.92
N ASN A 42 -18.31 3.33 -3.87
CA ASN A 42 -19.45 4.25 -3.86
C ASN A 42 -19.03 5.70 -4.06
N VAL A 43 -17.74 5.99 -3.99
CA VAL A 43 -17.19 7.34 -4.13
C VAL A 43 -15.98 7.38 -5.07
N LYS A 44 -15.77 8.52 -5.67
CA LYS A 44 -14.62 8.81 -6.55
C LYS A 44 -13.59 9.62 -5.81
N LEU A 45 -12.36 9.18 -5.84
CA LEU A 45 -11.23 9.85 -5.23
C LEU A 45 -10.51 10.73 -6.24
N TYR A 46 -10.23 11.97 -5.88
CA TYR A 46 -9.51 12.96 -6.68
C TYR A 46 -8.31 13.50 -5.92
N ILE A 47 -7.34 14.05 -6.66
CA ILE A 47 -6.11 14.57 -6.09
C ILE A 47 -5.69 15.88 -6.77
N ASN A 48 -5.31 16.86 -5.95
CA ASN A 48 -4.58 18.03 -6.38
C ASN A 48 -3.12 17.88 -5.96
N ARG A 49 -2.29 17.41 -6.88
CA ARG A 49 -0.89 17.07 -6.59
C ARG A 49 -0.08 18.27 -6.15
N LYS A 50 -0.27 19.41 -6.82
CA LYS A 50 0.49 20.64 -6.58
C LYS A 50 0.16 21.26 -5.24
N ASP A 51 -1.12 21.40 -4.94
CA ASP A 51 -1.58 22.03 -3.70
C ASP A 51 -1.62 21.05 -2.53
N GLY A 52 -1.53 19.74 -2.79
CA GLY A 52 -1.38 18.72 -1.77
C GLY A 52 -2.68 18.26 -1.13
N PHE A 53 -3.79 18.31 -1.84
CA PHE A 53 -5.09 17.86 -1.36
C PHE A 53 -5.51 16.54 -2.03
N ILE A 54 -6.20 15.70 -1.26
CA ILE A 54 -6.86 14.49 -1.74
C ILE A 54 -8.27 14.44 -1.15
N GLY A 55 -9.25 13.93 -1.91
CA GLY A 55 -10.63 13.81 -1.41
C GLY A 55 -11.65 13.55 -2.49
N THR A 56 -12.90 13.36 -2.06
CA THR A 56 -14.04 13.04 -2.93
C THR A 56 -14.69 14.28 -3.54
N ASN A 57 -14.50 15.45 -2.94
CA ASN A 57 -15.11 16.70 -3.38
C ASN A 57 -14.17 17.58 -4.25
N LEU A 58 -13.11 16.99 -4.79
CA LEU A 58 -12.13 17.68 -5.66
C LEU A 58 -12.38 17.35 -7.14
N ARG A 59 -13.63 17.44 -7.60
CA ARG A 59 -14.08 16.98 -8.94
C ARG A 59 -13.45 17.71 -10.12
N LYS A 60 -12.78 18.85 -9.90
CA LYS A 60 -12.05 19.61 -10.93
C LYS A 60 -10.59 19.19 -11.05
N ASP A 61 -10.12 18.36 -10.11
CA ASP A 61 -8.74 17.89 -10.04
C ASP A 61 -8.60 16.50 -10.69
N GLU A 62 -7.43 15.91 -10.61
CA GLU A 62 -7.11 14.61 -11.21
C GLU A 62 -7.87 13.47 -10.52
N PHE A 63 -8.56 12.64 -11.30
CA PHE A 63 -9.18 11.41 -10.83
C PHE A 63 -8.12 10.34 -10.52
N VAL A 64 -8.22 9.69 -9.35
CA VAL A 64 -7.30 8.65 -8.92
C VAL A 64 -7.91 7.27 -9.12
N CYS A 65 -9.04 6.99 -8.45
CA CYS A 65 -9.73 5.70 -8.51
C CYS A 65 -11.13 5.79 -7.91
N ASP A 66 -11.93 4.76 -8.17
CA ASP A 66 -13.15 4.50 -7.42
C ASP A 66 -12.77 3.77 -6.11
N CYS A 67 -13.39 4.15 -5.00
CA CYS A 67 -13.13 3.58 -3.68
C CYS A 67 -14.39 3.60 -2.81
N SER A 68 -14.29 3.02 -1.62
CA SER A 68 -15.32 3.14 -0.60
C SER A 68 -15.02 4.32 0.34
N ASP A 69 -16.05 4.94 0.86
CA ASP A 69 -15.96 5.94 1.95
C ASP A 69 -15.33 5.38 3.23
N LEU A 70 -15.30 4.04 3.37
CA LEU A 70 -14.67 3.33 4.49
C LEU A 70 -13.19 3.00 4.25
N ASP A 71 -12.67 3.25 3.04
CA ASP A 71 -11.29 2.94 2.69
C ASP A 71 -10.29 3.92 3.32
N ASN A 72 -9.04 3.50 3.31
CA ASN A 72 -7.91 4.38 3.60
C ASN A 72 -7.13 4.62 2.31
N VAL A 73 -6.55 5.78 2.23
CA VAL A 73 -5.70 6.20 1.11
C VAL A 73 -4.29 6.43 1.60
N ILE A 74 -3.30 5.91 0.87
CA ILE A 74 -1.90 6.25 1.07
C ILE A 74 -1.49 7.27 0.02
N ALA A 75 -0.73 8.28 0.43
CA ALA A 75 -0.17 9.25 -0.49
C ALA A 75 1.31 9.53 -0.19
N PHE A 76 2.13 9.56 -1.24
CA PHE A 76 3.57 9.82 -1.19
C PHE A 76 3.87 11.17 -1.85
N ARG A 77 4.80 11.90 -1.26
CA ARG A 77 5.24 13.22 -1.74
C ARG A 77 6.65 13.17 -2.31
N ARG A 78 6.98 14.18 -3.10
CA ARG A 78 8.32 14.31 -3.70
C ARG A 78 9.43 14.50 -2.67
N ASP A 79 9.14 15.08 -1.51
CA ASP A 79 10.10 15.20 -0.40
C ASP A 79 10.38 13.89 0.35
N GLY A 80 9.77 12.78 -0.08
CA GLY A 80 9.93 11.46 0.50
C GLY A 80 9.01 11.16 1.66
N LYS A 81 8.18 12.10 2.05
CA LYS A 81 7.18 11.90 3.10
C LYS A 81 5.92 11.25 2.56
N PHE A 82 5.23 10.50 3.43
CA PHE A 82 3.98 9.86 3.10
C PHE A 82 3.12 9.63 4.33
N MET A 83 1.83 9.51 4.12
CA MET A 83 0.87 9.17 5.18
C MET A 83 -0.30 8.35 4.64
N VAL A 84 -1.02 7.73 5.56
CA VAL A 84 -2.31 7.08 5.30
C VAL A 84 -3.38 7.88 6.00
N THR A 85 -4.46 8.20 5.28
CA THR A 85 -5.64 8.88 5.82
C THR A 85 -6.92 8.16 5.42
N ALA A 86 -8.03 8.45 6.10
CA ALA A 86 -9.35 7.98 5.66
C ALA A 86 -9.78 8.73 4.40
N VAL A 87 -10.62 8.09 3.58
CA VAL A 87 -11.35 8.78 2.52
C VAL A 87 -12.24 9.84 3.16
N ALA A 88 -12.14 11.08 2.70
CA ALA A 88 -12.90 12.23 3.17
C ALA A 88 -13.15 13.21 2.01
N ASP A 89 -13.97 14.23 2.24
CA ASP A 89 -14.29 15.23 1.22
C ASP A 89 -13.06 15.98 0.71
N LYS A 90 -12.18 16.38 1.63
CA LYS A 90 -10.93 17.07 1.33
C LYS A 90 -9.96 16.95 2.50
N THR A 91 -8.79 16.37 2.25
CA THR A 91 -7.71 16.22 3.24
C THR A 91 -6.41 16.80 2.69
N PHE A 92 -5.70 17.55 3.51
CA PHE A 92 -4.37 18.06 3.16
C PHE A 92 -3.30 17.04 3.52
N ILE A 93 -2.53 16.61 2.53
CA ILE A 93 -1.43 15.64 2.67
C ILE A 93 -0.06 16.33 2.66
N GLY A 94 0.01 17.49 2.05
CA GLY A 94 1.24 18.21 1.72
C GLY A 94 1.47 18.29 0.21
N LYS A 95 2.16 19.33 -0.22
CA LYS A 95 2.40 19.65 -1.64
C LYS A 95 3.24 18.59 -2.34
N ASP A 96 3.17 18.61 -3.67
CA ASP A 96 3.96 17.78 -4.58
C ASP A 96 3.74 16.27 -4.37
N ILE A 97 2.47 15.85 -4.36
CA ILE A 97 2.12 14.43 -4.26
C ILE A 97 2.51 13.71 -5.55
N ILE A 98 3.34 12.69 -5.45
CA ILE A 98 3.82 11.88 -6.57
C ILE A 98 2.99 10.62 -6.81
N HIS A 99 2.40 10.05 -5.74
CA HIS A 99 1.57 8.86 -5.84
C HIS A 99 0.47 8.86 -4.78
N ALA A 100 -0.73 8.40 -5.16
CA ALA A 100 -1.82 8.14 -4.25
C ALA A 100 -2.64 6.93 -4.71
N ALA A 101 -3.07 6.10 -3.76
CA ALA A 101 -3.87 4.91 -4.02
C ALA A 101 -4.65 4.47 -2.78
N VAL A 102 -5.65 3.61 -2.96
CA VAL A 102 -6.31 2.94 -1.84
C VAL A 102 -5.30 2.05 -1.11
N TRP A 103 -5.24 2.20 0.21
CA TRP A 103 -4.33 1.43 1.05
C TRP A 103 -5.07 0.35 1.85
N LYS A 104 -4.57 -0.87 1.76
CA LYS A 104 -5.08 -2.03 2.51
C LYS A 104 -4.07 -2.45 3.57
N LYS A 105 -4.49 -2.46 4.83
CA LYS A 105 -3.62 -2.76 5.98
C LYS A 105 -2.94 -4.13 5.92
N SER A 106 -3.62 -5.12 5.34
CA SER A 106 -3.18 -6.52 5.26
C SER A 106 -2.60 -6.89 3.89
N ASP A 107 -2.34 -5.93 3.02
CA ASP A 107 -1.73 -6.21 1.72
C ASP A 107 -0.24 -6.52 1.89
N GLU A 108 0.11 -7.80 1.75
CA GLU A 108 1.49 -8.28 1.86
C GLU A 108 2.25 -8.21 0.55
N HIS A 109 1.53 -8.06 -0.56
CA HIS A 109 2.10 -8.08 -1.91
C HIS A 109 2.48 -6.69 -2.42
N MET A 110 1.90 -5.63 -1.84
CA MET A 110 2.22 -4.26 -2.24
C MET A 110 3.64 -3.87 -1.86
N VAL A 111 4.47 -3.64 -2.87
CA VAL A 111 5.85 -3.19 -2.75
C VAL A 111 6.06 -1.91 -3.53
N TYR A 112 6.78 -0.98 -2.94
CA TYR A 112 7.14 0.30 -3.55
C TYR A 112 8.62 0.30 -3.89
N ASN A 113 8.94 0.75 -5.12
CA ASN A 113 10.30 0.99 -5.55
C ASN A 113 10.52 2.49 -5.64
N ALA A 114 11.63 2.98 -5.12
CA ALA A 114 11.95 4.39 -5.13
C ALA A 114 13.46 4.62 -5.31
N ILE A 115 13.80 5.65 -6.09
CA ILE A 115 15.14 6.25 -6.10
C ILE A 115 14.99 7.65 -5.54
N TYR A 116 15.78 7.99 -4.54
CA TYR A 116 15.77 9.32 -3.94
C TYR A 116 17.18 9.86 -3.78
N LYS A 117 17.30 11.17 -3.90
CA LYS A 117 18.53 11.92 -3.61
C LYS A 117 18.47 12.40 -2.18
N ASP A 118 19.50 12.09 -1.42
CA ASP A 118 19.68 12.57 -0.05
C ASP A 118 20.07 14.05 -0.08
N GLY A 119 19.35 14.87 0.71
CA GLY A 119 19.54 16.31 0.70
C GLY A 119 20.81 16.80 1.40
N ASP A 120 21.36 16.02 2.33
CA ASP A 120 22.56 16.39 3.08
C ASP A 120 23.83 15.96 2.33
N THR A 121 23.85 14.74 1.81
CA THR A 121 25.03 14.17 1.15
C THR A 121 25.03 14.33 -0.36
N GLY A 122 23.88 14.57 -0.97
CA GLY A 122 23.70 14.60 -2.43
C GLY A 122 23.79 13.23 -3.12
N VAL A 123 23.94 12.15 -2.34
CA VAL A 123 24.04 10.77 -2.85
C VAL A 123 22.65 10.25 -3.19
N SER A 124 22.51 9.51 -4.29
CA SER A 124 21.28 8.84 -4.67
C SER A 124 21.21 7.43 -4.08
N TYR A 125 20.03 7.07 -3.61
CA TYR A 125 19.74 5.77 -3.01
C TYR A 125 18.53 5.14 -3.69
N ALA A 126 18.63 3.86 -4.00
CA ALA A 126 17.50 3.04 -4.41
C ALA A 126 16.97 2.22 -3.24
N LYS A 127 15.67 2.08 -3.17
CA LYS A 127 15.00 1.38 -2.10
C LYS A 127 13.79 0.62 -2.63
N ARG A 128 13.68 -0.63 -2.24
CA ARG A 128 12.51 -1.47 -2.40
C ARG A 128 11.91 -1.71 -1.03
N PHE A 129 10.65 -1.35 -0.81
CA PHE A 129 10.09 -1.38 0.54
C PHE A 129 8.59 -1.66 0.58
N SER A 130 8.13 -2.15 1.73
CA SER A 130 6.72 -2.31 2.04
C SER A 130 6.25 -1.28 3.08
N ALA A 131 5.01 -0.78 2.92
CA ALA A 131 4.38 0.19 3.81
C ALA A 131 3.36 -0.50 4.73
N LYS A 132 3.84 -1.44 5.53
CA LYS A 132 3.02 -2.18 6.51
C LYS A 132 2.95 -1.44 7.85
N SER A 133 1.91 -1.74 8.64
CA SER A 133 1.75 -1.25 10.02
C SER A 133 1.83 0.28 10.12
N LEU A 134 1.05 0.97 9.30
CA LEU A 134 0.92 2.43 9.34
C LEU A 134 -0.19 2.83 10.31
N ILE A 135 0.06 3.90 11.04
CA ILE A 135 -0.94 4.59 11.87
C ILE A 135 -1.56 5.68 10.99
N ARG A 136 -2.89 5.78 10.99
CA ARG A 136 -3.62 6.80 10.24
C ARG A 136 -3.21 8.21 10.70
N ASP A 137 -3.15 9.12 9.75
CA ASP A 137 -2.85 10.55 9.93
C ASP A 137 -1.48 10.84 10.57
N ARG A 138 -0.57 9.84 10.53
CA ARG A 138 0.82 9.98 10.94
C ARG A 138 1.71 10.08 9.70
N GLU A 139 2.58 11.08 9.67
CA GLU A 139 3.59 11.25 8.63
C GLU A 139 4.77 10.31 8.84
N TYR A 140 5.23 9.69 7.76
CA TYR A 140 6.39 8.83 7.66
C TYR A 140 7.33 9.36 6.60
N ASP A 141 8.59 8.91 6.60
CA ASP A 141 9.61 9.34 5.66
C ASP A 141 10.42 8.15 5.14
N ILE A 142 10.59 8.08 3.81
CA ILE A 142 11.40 7.04 3.16
C ILE A 142 12.86 7.43 3.03
N THR A 143 13.19 8.73 3.21
CA THR A 143 14.53 9.31 3.05
C THR A 143 15.30 9.46 4.36
N ARG A 144 14.73 9.01 5.50
CA ARG A 144 15.22 9.18 6.86
C ARG A 144 15.15 10.61 7.41
N GLY A 145 14.38 11.49 6.79
CA GLY A 145 14.10 12.82 7.30
C GLY A 145 15.17 13.88 7.00
N ASN A 146 16.15 13.58 6.15
CA ASN A 146 17.14 14.57 5.75
C ASN A 146 16.49 15.68 4.95
N LYS A 147 16.74 16.92 5.34
CA LYS A 147 16.17 18.10 4.69
C LYS A 147 16.62 18.16 3.23
N LYS A 148 15.76 18.71 2.36
CA LYS A 148 16.00 18.84 0.91
C LYS A 148 16.19 17.50 0.16
N SER A 149 15.87 16.36 0.78
CA SER A 149 15.80 15.09 0.05
C SER A 149 14.68 15.14 -0.97
N SER A 150 14.85 14.44 -2.09
CA SER A 150 13.85 14.42 -3.16
C SER A 150 13.77 13.04 -3.80
N VAL A 151 12.54 12.56 -3.99
CA VAL A 151 12.26 11.34 -4.73
C VAL A 151 12.37 11.64 -6.22
N LEU A 152 13.25 10.92 -6.91
CA LEU A 152 13.51 11.05 -8.34
C LEU A 152 12.66 10.06 -9.15
N TYR A 153 12.47 8.86 -8.63
CA TYR A 153 11.69 7.79 -9.23
C TYR A 153 10.83 7.09 -8.17
N PHE A 154 9.61 6.70 -8.55
CA PHE A 154 8.69 6.01 -7.65
C PHE A 154 7.70 5.15 -8.43
N THR A 155 7.55 3.87 -8.03
CA THR A 155 6.50 2.97 -8.52
C THR A 155 5.85 2.20 -7.38
N ALA A 156 4.61 1.79 -7.61
CA ALA A 156 3.82 0.97 -6.71
C ALA A 156 3.47 -0.35 -7.41
N ASN A 157 3.88 -1.46 -6.84
CA ASN A 157 3.87 -2.78 -7.45
C ASN A 157 2.99 -3.74 -6.62
N PRO A 158 1.72 -3.94 -7.01
CA PRO A 158 0.76 -4.72 -6.21
C PRO A 158 1.07 -6.22 -6.14
N ASN A 159 1.87 -6.74 -7.06
CA ASN A 159 2.29 -8.16 -7.06
C ASN A 159 3.78 -8.32 -6.70
N SER A 160 4.36 -7.34 -6.03
CA SER A 160 5.79 -7.34 -5.66
C SER A 160 6.73 -7.41 -6.87
N GLU A 161 6.33 -6.85 -8.01
CA GLU A 161 7.17 -6.81 -9.21
C GLU A 161 8.43 -5.98 -8.95
N ALA A 162 9.49 -6.33 -9.69
CA ALA A 162 10.73 -5.61 -9.72
C ALA A 162 11.04 -5.22 -11.16
N GLU A 163 11.15 -3.93 -11.39
CA GLU A 163 11.49 -3.38 -12.71
C GLU A 163 12.99 -3.11 -12.85
N ILE A 164 13.43 -3.03 -14.10
CA ILE A 164 14.75 -2.49 -14.45
C ILE A 164 14.52 -1.07 -14.97
N VAL A 165 15.26 -0.11 -14.45
CA VAL A 165 15.17 1.30 -14.85
C VAL A 165 16.53 1.78 -15.33
N THR A 166 16.57 2.55 -16.42
CA THR A 166 17.80 3.19 -16.88
C THR A 166 17.99 4.53 -16.18
N VAL A 167 19.06 4.66 -15.43
CA VAL A 167 19.45 5.89 -14.73
C VAL A 167 20.36 6.70 -15.63
N HIS A 168 19.92 7.89 -16.05
CA HIS A 168 20.71 8.80 -16.85
C HIS A 168 21.48 9.78 -15.95
N LEU A 169 22.79 9.71 -15.96
CA LEU A 169 23.65 10.63 -15.22
C LEU A 169 23.72 11.99 -15.93
N HIS A 170 23.60 13.06 -15.15
CA HIS A 170 23.71 14.41 -15.67
C HIS A 170 25.09 14.65 -16.34
N ASN A 171 25.14 15.44 -17.42
CA ASN A 171 26.34 15.68 -18.20
C ASN A 171 27.53 16.25 -17.42
N SER A 172 27.27 16.96 -16.32
CA SER A 172 28.32 17.48 -15.42
C SER A 172 29.04 16.41 -14.62
N VAL A 173 28.51 15.20 -14.51
CA VAL A 173 29.14 14.08 -13.81
C VAL A 173 30.33 13.58 -14.68
N LYS A 174 31.51 13.52 -14.11
CA LYS A 174 32.73 13.01 -14.79
C LYS A 174 32.73 11.47 -14.83
N ALA A 175 31.69 10.85 -15.35
CA ALA A 175 31.60 9.41 -15.56
C ALA A 175 31.73 9.10 -17.06
N ARG A 176 32.44 8.00 -17.38
CA ARG A 176 32.59 7.52 -18.75
C ARG A 176 31.27 6.94 -19.29
N ILE A 177 30.57 6.23 -18.45
CA ILE A 177 29.23 5.67 -18.75
C ILE A 177 28.19 6.60 -18.14
N LYS A 178 27.23 7.04 -18.95
CA LYS A 178 26.17 7.97 -18.55
C LYS A 178 24.85 7.27 -18.26
N ASP A 179 24.63 6.13 -18.88
CA ASP A 179 23.40 5.35 -18.75
C ASP A 179 23.71 4.07 -17.99
N LEU A 180 23.01 3.85 -16.90
CA LEU A 180 23.18 2.70 -16.02
C LEU A 180 21.83 2.01 -15.85
N ASP A 181 21.75 0.74 -16.18
CA ASP A 181 20.58 -0.06 -15.88
C ASP A 181 20.62 -0.51 -14.42
N PHE A 182 19.58 -0.15 -13.70
CA PHE A 182 19.42 -0.48 -12.31
C PHE A 182 18.25 -1.46 -12.13
N ASP A 183 18.56 -2.65 -11.64
CA ASP A 183 17.58 -3.72 -11.42
C ASP A 183 17.11 -3.73 -9.96
N PHE A 184 15.85 -3.35 -9.73
CA PHE A 184 15.24 -3.43 -8.41
C PHE A 184 15.11 -4.87 -7.89
N GLY A 185 15.15 -5.87 -8.76
CA GLY A 185 15.10 -7.29 -8.38
C GLY A 185 16.27 -7.72 -7.51
N GLN A 186 17.40 -7.03 -7.61
CA GLN A 186 18.59 -7.27 -6.78
C GLN A 186 18.47 -6.70 -5.37
N LEU A 187 17.43 -5.89 -5.10
CA LEU A 187 17.19 -5.32 -3.78
C LEU A 187 16.23 -6.17 -2.96
N GLY A 188 16.63 -6.52 -1.76
CA GLY A 188 15.70 -7.07 -0.77
C GLY A 188 14.64 -6.06 -0.35
N ILE A 189 13.42 -6.53 -0.08
CA ILE A 189 12.32 -5.70 0.42
C ILE A 189 12.63 -5.26 1.85
N LYS A 190 12.72 -3.96 2.07
CA LYS A 190 13.06 -3.34 3.36
C LYS A 190 11.84 -2.75 4.04
N GLY A 191 11.97 -2.42 5.31
CA GLY A 191 10.98 -1.60 6.03
C GLY A 191 11.02 -0.13 5.57
N LYS A 192 9.91 0.58 5.81
CA LYS A 192 9.73 1.99 5.42
C LYS A 192 10.84 2.95 5.89
N ALA A 193 11.38 2.74 7.09
CA ALA A 193 12.39 3.63 7.70
C ALA A 193 13.86 3.22 7.42
N VAL A 194 14.09 2.11 6.71
CA VAL A 194 15.45 1.62 6.44
C VAL A 194 16.06 2.41 5.28
N LYS A 195 17.34 2.73 5.33
CA LYS A 195 18.09 3.42 4.26
C LYS A 195 18.15 2.57 3.00
N GLY A 196 18.10 3.21 1.83
CA GLY A 196 18.30 2.59 0.53
C GLY A 196 19.76 2.15 0.30
N ASN A 197 19.99 1.47 -0.81
CA ASN A 197 21.32 1.15 -1.32
C ASN A 197 21.79 2.29 -2.24
N ILE A 198 23.08 2.58 -2.29
CA ILE A 198 23.64 3.59 -3.20
C ILE A 198 23.44 3.13 -4.65
N VAL A 199 23.04 4.06 -5.49
CA VAL A 199 22.90 3.88 -6.95
C VAL A 199 24.10 4.46 -7.64
#